data_5969500fa19515a4cd4045b978b49543
#
_entry.id   5969500fa19515a4cd4045b978b49543
#
_cell.length_a   1.000
_cell.length_b   1.000
_cell.length_c   1.000
_cell.angle_alpha   90.00
_cell.angle_beta   90.00
_cell.angle_gamma   90.00
#
_symmetry.space_group_name_H-M   'P 1'
#
loop_
_entity.id
_entity.type
_entity.pdbx_description
1 polymer ?
#
loop_
_entity_poly.entity_id
_entity_poly.type
_entity_poly.pdbx_seq_one_letter_code
_entity_poly.pdbx_strand_id
1 'polypeptide(L)'
;MRSIKNLSRRTFAWTAAGLGSTAVAGVLAASMGLTPASATSTAAHSASTFTFALVPSPNIAACLPNAGGSATITTGKQNDTMKVSIHGMPKNAGFDLFVIQQPLAPFGVSWYQTDVNANDEGVGSATVKGVFDSETFSVSPGGTVTFPPTNQYHLGLWFNNPQTPFNLGCEPGATAPIVTPFNGAHHAGVQVLNTSEFPVAAGPLSQVHR
;
A
#
# COMPACT_ATOMS: atom_id res chain seq x y z
N MET A 1 23.26 -10.68 38.46
CA MET A 1 24.66 -10.49 38.04
C MET A 1 25.12 -11.66 37.19
N ARG A 2 25.13 -11.50 35.85
CA ARG A 2 25.88 -12.37 34.93
C ARG A 2 26.40 -11.49 33.79
N SER A 3 27.67 -11.60 33.61
CA SER A 3 28.57 -10.81 32.77
C SER A 3 28.32 -11.00 31.27
N ILE A 4 28.29 -9.89 30.53
CA ILE A 4 28.22 -9.87 29.05
C ILE A 4 29.66 -9.92 28.54
N LYS A 5 30.03 -10.97 27.83
CA LYS A 5 31.31 -11.12 27.16
C LYS A 5 31.29 -10.51 25.75
N ASN A 6 32.32 -9.68 25.53
CA ASN A 6 32.77 -9.04 24.31
C ASN A 6 32.60 -9.83 23.01
N LEU A 7 32.02 -9.21 21.98
CA LEU A 7 32.12 -9.65 20.60
C LEU A 7 33.15 -8.81 19.85
N SER A 8 34.15 -9.49 19.35
CA SER A 8 35.33 -9.03 18.64
C SER A 8 34.98 -8.36 17.30
N ARG A 9 35.52 -7.17 17.07
CA ARG A 9 35.57 -6.48 15.77
C ARG A 9 36.59 -7.21 14.86
N ARG A 10 36.14 -7.70 13.71
CA ARG A 10 37.03 -8.14 12.65
C ARG A 10 37.19 -6.98 11.65
N THR A 11 38.34 -6.40 11.65
CA THR A 11 38.87 -5.49 10.63
C THR A 11 39.31 -6.29 9.41
N PHE A 12 38.76 -5.98 8.25
CA PHE A 12 39.27 -6.48 6.96
C PHE A 12 40.30 -5.48 6.45
N ALA A 13 41.56 -5.94 6.35
CA ALA A 13 42.65 -5.22 5.71
C ALA A 13 42.68 -5.56 4.22
N TRP A 14 42.69 -4.53 3.37
CA TRP A 14 42.95 -4.67 1.94
C TRP A 14 44.46 -4.44 1.74
N THR A 15 45.13 -5.46 1.24
CA THR A 15 46.54 -5.37 0.80
C THR A 15 46.56 -4.96 -0.67
N ALA A 16 47.16 -3.83 -0.94
CA ALA A 16 47.58 -3.42 -2.27
C ALA A 16 48.96 -4.06 -2.57
N ALA A 17 49.07 -4.76 -3.67
CA ALA A 17 50.36 -5.20 -4.21
C ALA A 17 50.65 -4.44 -5.48
N GLY A 18 51.78 -3.79 -5.52
CA GLY A 18 52.25 -2.94 -6.56
C GLY A 18 53.22 -3.59 -7.55
N LEU A 19 53.58 -2.77 -8.52
CA LEU A 19 54.84 -2.71 -9.30
C LEU A 19 54.96 -3.58 -10.51
N GLY A 20 55.22 -2.86 -11.60
CA GLY A 20 55.79 -3.40 -12.86
C GLY A 20 55.89 -2.31 -13.92
N SER A 21 56.97 -1.50 -13.83
CA SER A 21 57.35 -0.51 -14.85
C SER A 21 58.00 -1.20 -16.04
N THR A 22 57.60 -0.90 -17.28
CA THR A 22 58.47 -0.91 -18.45
C THR A 22 58.07 0.21 -19.39
N ALA A 23 58.99 1.14 -19.58
CA ALA A 23 58.88 2.22 -20.58
C ALA A 23 59.19 1.70 -21.96
N VAL A 24 58.32 1.96 -22.92
CA VAL A 24 58.65 1.94 -24.34
C VAL A 24 58.12 3.22 -24.98
N ALA A 25 59.03 4.06 -25.42
CA ALA A 25 58.72 5.28 -26.14
C ALA A 25 58.32 4.92 -27.60
N GLY A 26 57.07 5.13 -27.95
CA GLY A 26 56.57 5.09 -29.29
C GLY A 26 55.74 6.34 -29.55
N VAL A 27 56.27 7.27 -30.38
CA VAL A 27 55.53 8.42 -30.86
C VAL A 27 54.54 7.94 -31.93
N LEU A 28 53.31 7.92 -31.59
CA LEU A 28 52.20 7.77 -32.57
C LEU A 28 51.23 8.95 -32.34
N ALA A 29 51.08 9.71 -33.45
CA ALA A 29 50.11 10.79 -33.54
C ALA A 29 48.70 10.22 -33.35
N ALA A 30 48.11 10.43 -32.19
CA ALA A 30 46.73 10.07 -31.92
C ALA A 30 45.83 11.18 -32.44
N SER A 31 45.12 10.90 -33.54
CA SER A 31 43.90 11.65 -33.88
C SER A 31 42.89 11.51 -32.72
N MET A 32 42.62 12.62 -32.05
CA MET A 32 41.56 12.68 -31.06
C MET A 32 40.20 12.55 -31.73
N GLY A 33 39.75 11.31 -31.92
CA GLY A 33 38.38 11.02 -32.22
C GLY A 33 37.53 11.34 -30.97
N LEU A 34 36.84 12.46 -30.99
CA LEU A 34 35.78 12.75 -30.04
C LEU A 34 34.67 11.69 -30.25
N THR A 35 34.66 10.66 -29.44
CA THR A 35 33.50 9.76 -29.36
C THR A 35 32.35 10.57 -28.77
N PRO A 36 31.21 10.70 -29.49
CA PRO A 36 30.05 11.34 -28.86
C PRO A 36 29.66 10.53 -27.64
N ALA A 37 29.60 11.18 -26.46
CA ALA A 37 29.05 10.58 -25.29
C ALA A 37 27.59 10.23 -25.60
N SER A 38 27.30 8.94 -25.66
CA SER A 38 25.91 8.45 -25.76
C SER A 38 25.16 8.96 -24.52
N ALA A 39 24.37 9.99 -24.72
CA ALA A 39 23.43 10.41 -23.68
C ALA A 39 22.49 9.25 -23.43
N THR A 40 22.65 8.59 -22.31
CA THR A 40 21.70 7.60 -21.81
C THR A 40 20.40 8.36 -21.56
N SER A 41 19.44 8.25 -22.48
CA SER A 41 18.10 8.74 -22.29
C SER A 41 17.53 7.98 -21.10
N THR A 42 17.53 8.60 -19.92
CA THR A 42 16.69 8.17 -18.81
C THR A 42 15.25 8.33 -19.29
N ALA A 43 14.58 7.20 -19.57
CA ALA A 43 13.17 7.21 -19.90
C ALA A 43 12.44 7.99 -18.80
N ALA A 44 11.82 9.09 -19.18
CA ALA A 44 11.03 9.87 -18.26
C ALA A 44 9.86 8.99 -17.80
N HIS A 45 9.77 8.73 -16.48
CA HIS A 45 8.61 8.05 -15.93
C HIS A 45 7.37 8.91 -16.25
N SER A 46 6.53 8.42 -17.16
CA SER A 46 5.27 9.07 -17.49
C SER A 46 4.28 8.72 -16.38
N ALA A 47 3.79 9.73 -15.69
CA ALA A 47 2.71 9.53 -14.73
C ALA A 47 1.50 8.91 -15.46
N SER A 48 1.00 7.79 -14.97
CA SER A 48 -0.25 7.20 -15.42
C SER A 48 -1.35 7.46 -14.40
N THR A 49 -2.60 7.57 -14.88
CA THR A 49 -3.76 7.74 -14.02
C THR A 49 -4.81 6.71 -14.40
N PHE A 50 -5.34 5.99 -13.43
CA PHE A 50 -6.42 5.04 -13.61
C PHE A 50 -7.41 5.12 -12.44
N THR A 51 -8.67 4.74 -12.70
CA THR A 51 -9.76 4.79 -11.73
C THR A 51 -10.48 3.45 -11.70
N PHE A 52 -10.89 3.03 -10.51
CA PHE A 52 -11.67 1.82 -10.30
C PHE A 52 -12.77 2.04 -9.25
N ALA A 53 -13.80 1.21 -9.29
CA ALA A 53 -14.90 1.25 -8.35
C ALA A 53 -14.55 0.62 -7.00
N LEU A 54 -15.23 1.09 -5.96
CA LEU A 54 -15.35 0.45 -4.66
C LEU A 54 -16.83 0.04 -4.52
N VAL A 55 -17.07 -1.25 -4.34
CA VAL A 55 -18.41 -1.83 -4.24
C VAL A 55 -18.77 -2.16 -2.80
N PRO A 56 -20.06 -2.13 -2.44
CA PRO A 56 -20.52 -2.50 -1.12
C PRO A 56 -20.16 -3.95 -0.77
N SER A 57 -19.73 -4.17 0.48
CA SER A 57 -19.65 -5.53 1.03
C SER A 57 -21.02 -6.19 1.05
N PRO A 58 -21.12 -7.54 0.96
CA PRO A 58 -22.41 -8.22 0.76
C PRO A 58 -23.53 -7.81 1.74
N ASN A 59 -23.23 -7.72 3.02
CA ASN A 59 -24.20 -7.32 4.04
C ASN A 59 -24.57 -5.83 3.97
N ILE A 60 -23.64 -5.01 3.48
CA ILE A 60 -23.84 -3.55 3.35
C ILE A 60 -24.80 -3.22 2.21
N ALA A 61 -24.72 -3.95 1.10
CA ALA A 61 -25.64 -3.74 -0.02
C ALA A 61 -27.12 -3.82 0.38
N ALA A 62 -27.47 -4.61 1.41
CA ALA A 62 -28.83 -4.74 1.91
C ALA A 62 -29.28 -3.54 2.77
N CYS A 63 -28.40 -2.99 3.62
CA CYS A 63 -28.72 -1.90 4.55
C CYS A 63 -28.44 -0.51 3.96
N LEU A 64 -27.48 -0.40 3.06
CA LEU A 64 -27.07 0.84 2.37
C LEU A 64 -27.04 0.60 0.85
N PRO A 65 -28.19 0.47 0.19
CA PRO A 65 -28.25 0.06 -1.22
C PRO A 65 -27.64 1.07 -2.20
N ASN A 66 -27.43 2.31 -1.77
CA ASN A 66 -26.82 3.37 -2.57
C ASN A 66 -25.35 3.62 -2.22
N ALA A 67 -24.78 2.82 -1.30
CA ALA A 67 -23.38 2.95 -0.93
C ALA A 67 -22.46 2.58 -2.09
N GLY A 68 -21.44 3.36 -2.30
CA GLY A 68 -20.44 3.11 -3.34
C GLY A 68 -19.29 4.10 -3.27
N GLY A 69 -18.32 3.88 -4.13
CA GLY A 69 -17.18 4.79 -4.21
C GLY A 69 -16.29 4.51 -5.40
N SER A 70 -15.23 5.27 -5.49
CA SER A 70 -14.17 5.06 -6.48
C SER A 70 -12.82 5.47 -5.90
N ALA A 71 -11.77 4.88 -6.42
CA ALA A 71 -10.41 5.31 -6.17
C ALA A 71 -9.72 5.64 -7.50
N THR A 72 -9.05 6.80 -7.54
CA THR A 72 -8.21 7.23 -8.66
C THR A 72 -6.76 7.23 -8.20
N ILE A 73 -5.93 6.49 -8.90
CA ILE A 73 -4.49 6.43 -8.66
C ILE A 73 -3.78 7.24 -9.74
N THR A 74 -2.88 8.11 -9.32
CA THR A 74 -1.92 8.78 -10.21
C THR A 74 -0.53 8.38 -9.79
N THR A 75 0.19 7.67 -10.66
CA THR A 75 1.54 7.19 -10.37
C THR A 75 2.56 8.33 -10.40
N GLY A 76 3.52 8.28 -9.50
CA GLY A 76 4.59 9.25 -9.39
C GLY A 76 5.97 8.58 -9.36
N LYS A 77 7.03 9.37 -9.45
CA LYS A 77 8.41 8.84 -9.46
C LYS A 77 8.81 8.17 -8.15
N GLN A 78 8.32 8.65 -7.03
CA GLN A 78 8.65 8.15 -5.69
C GLN A 78 7.40 7.71 -4.93
N ASN A 79 6.36 8.50 -4.99
CA ASN A 79 5.08 8.24 -4.33
C ASN A 79 3.94 8.43 -5.33
N ASP A 80 2.93 7.62 -5.20
CA ASP A 80 1.69 7.74 -5.92
C ASP A 80 0.71 8.62 -5.15
N THR A 81 -0.30 9.11 -5.84
CA THR A 81 -1.43 9.79 -5.22
C THR A 81 -2.67 8.95 -5.42
N MET A 82 -3.35 8.62 -4.33
CA MET A 82 -4.65 7.97 -4.32
C MET A 82 -5.70 8.98 -3.88
N LYS A 83 -6.70 9.23 -4.71
CA LYS A 83 -7.91 9.97 -4.33
C LYS A 83 -9.07 9.00 -4.23
N VAL A 84 -9.67 8.90 -3.05
CA VAL A 84 -10.86 8.10 -2.79
C VAL A 84 -12.06 9.03 -2.69
N SER A 85 -13.18 8.64 -3.29
CA SER A 85 -14.47 9.32 -3.17
C SER A 85 -15.54 8.29 -2.84
N ILE A 86 -16.44 8.63 -1.91
CA ILE A 86 -17.53 7.76 -1.44
C ILE A 86 -18.87 8.50 -1.51
N HIS A 87 -19.94 7.75 -1.67
CA HIS A 87 -21.33 8.25 -1.70
C HIS A 87 -22.29 7.25 -1.09
N GLY A 88 -23.52 7.69 -0.80
CA GLY A 88 -24.58 6.86 -0.23
C GLY A 88 -24.28 6.34 1.18
N MET A 89 -23.39 7.02 1.89
CA MET A 89 -23.00 6.68 3.25
C MET A 89 -23.93 7.30 4.29
N PRO A 90 -23.94 6.77 5.53
CA PRO A 90 -24.62 7.45 6.64
C PRO A 90 -24.01 8.83 6.85
N LYS A 91 -24.88 9.80 7.15
CA LYS A 91 -24.47 11.19 7.43
C LYS A 91 -23.44 11.25 8.55
N ASN A 92 -22.39 12.01 8.35
CA ASN A 92 -21.34 12.27 9.33
C ASN A 92 -20.63 10.99 9.83
N ALA A 93 -20.75 9.88 9.13
CA ALA A 93 -20.03 8.67 9.48
C ALA A 93 -18.56 8.76 9.05
N GLY A 94 -17.67 8.22 9.88
CA GLY A 94 -16.27 8.08 9.60
C GLY A 94 -15.90 6.66 9.16
N PHE A 95 -14.88 6.56 8.34
CA PHE A 95 -14.41 5.31 7.76
C PHE A 95 -12.89 5.26 7.74
N ASP A 96 -12.34 4.07 7.94
CA ASP A 96 -10.93 3.77 7.86
C ASP A 96 -10.62 3.13 6.50
N LEU A 97 -9.73 3.73 5.72
CA LEU A 97 -9.26 3.22 4.44
C LEU A 97 -8.01 2.38 4.61
N PHE A 98 -8.01 1.18 4.04
CA PHE A 98 -6.89 0.26 4.05
C PHE A 98 -6.51 -0.20 2.65
N VAL A 99 -5.22 -0.39 2.40
CA VAL A 99 -4.73 -1.33 1.39
C VAL A 99 -4.68 -2.71 2.03
N ILE A 100 -5.15 -3.73 1.34
CA ILE A 100 -5.34 -5.09 1.84
C ILE A 100 -4.91 -6.12 0.81
N GLN A 101 -4.50 -7.30 1.23
CA GLN A 101 -4.13 -8.38 0.31
C GLN A 101 -5.33 -9.03 -0.37
N GLN A 102 -6.44 -9.18 0.33
CA GLN A 102 -7.65 -9.80 -0.19
C GLN A 102 -8.85 -8.88 0.02
N PRO A 103 -9.75 -8.76 -0.95
CA PRO A 103 -10.85 -7.79 -0.86
C PRO A 103 -11.88 -8.15 0.20
N LEU A 104 -11.98 -9.41 0.59
CA LEU A 104 -12.90 -9.95 1.59
C LEU A 104 -12.11 -10.75 2.64
N ALA A 105 -12.75 -11.04 3.80
CA ALA A 105 -12.14 -11.85 4.84
C ALA A 105 -11.62 -13.21 4.30
N PRO A 106 -10.41 -13.60 4.74
CA PRO A 106 -9.59 -13.11 5.83
C PRO A 106 -8.60 -11.98 5.45
N PHE A 107 -8.90 -10.99 4.71
CA PHE A 107 -8.21 -9.79 4.25
C PHE A 107 -6.68 -9.88 4.04
N GLY A 108 -5.98 -10.75 4.74
CA GLY A 108 -4.51 -10.88 4.73
C GLY A 108 -3.82 -9.69 5.41
N VAL A 109 -2.61 -9.35 4.96
CA VAL A 109 -1.91 -8.15 5.44
C VAL A 109 -2.69 -6.93 5.03
N SER A 110 -2.94 -6.05 5.98
CA SER A 110 -3.74 -4.84 5.80
C SER A 110 -3.01 -3.68 6.45
N TRP A 111 -2.94 -2.54 5.77
CA TRP A 111 -2.32 -1.35 6.35
C TRP A 111 -3.15 -0.10 6.08
N TYR A 112 -3.31 0.64 7.14
CA TYR A 112 -4.08 1.87 7.18
C TYR A 112 -3.49 2.95 6.28
N GLN A 113 -4.37 3.69 5.61
CA GLN A 113 -4.00 4.79 4.73
C GLN A 113 -4.45 6.14 5.28
N THR A 114 -5.71 6.25 5.62
CA THR A 114 -6.33 7.50 6.08
C THR A 114 -7.78 7.27 6.50
N ASP A 115 -8.35 8.26 7.17
CA ASP A 115 -9.79 8.36 7.36
C ASP A 115 -10.48 8.99 6.14
N VAL A 116 -11.70 8.53 5.89
CA VAL A 116 -12.63 9.15 4.94
C VAL A 116 -13.91 9.47 5.69
N ASN A 117 -14.28 10.75 5.77
CA ASN A 117 -15.48 11.16 6.49
C ASN A 117 -16.58 11.57 5.51
N ALA A 118 -17.78 11.04 5.72
CA ALA A 118 -18.96 11.47 5.00
C ALA A 118 -19.50 12.77 5.61
N ASN A 119 -20.03 13.63 4.77
CA ASN A 119 -20.72 14.85 5.15
C ASN A 119 -22.23 14.60 5.42
N ASP A 120 -23.00 15.67 5.57
CA ASP A 120 -24.45 15.62 5.78
C ASP A 120 -25.24 15.00 4.63
N GLU A 121 -24.66 14.97 3.41
CA GLU A 121 -25.26 14.34 2.23
C GLU A 121 -24.82 12.86 2.08
N GLY A 122 -23.98 12.36 2.96
CA GLY A 122 -23.40 11.01 2.87
C GLY A 122 -22.36 10.85 1.77
N VAL A 123 -21.66 11.95 1.43
CA VAL A 123 -20.58 12.00 0.45
C VAL A 123 -19.27 12.35 1.16
N GLY A 124 -18.18 11.73 0.76
CA GLY A 124 -16.87 12.01 1.34
C GLY A 124 -15.74 11.80 0.36
N SER A 125 -14.58 12.35 0.66
CA SER A 125 -13.35 12.08 -0.10
C SER A 125 -12.11 12.28 0.75
N ALA A 126 -11.05 11.54 0.40
CA ALA A 126 -9.72 11.71 0.95
C ALA A 126 -8.66 11.59 -0.14
N THR A 127 -7.49 12.18 0.11
CA THR A 127 -6.33 12.07 -0.77
C THR A 127 -5.12 11.63 0.04
N VAL A 128 -4.48 10.57 -0.41
CA VAL A 128 -3.29 9.97 0.22
C VAL A 128 -2.13 10.02 -0.77
N LYS A 129 -0.94 10.28 -0.25
CA LYS A 129 0.31 10.09 -0.99
C LYS A 129 1.11 8.96 -0.34
N GLY A 130 1.47 7.96 -1.12
CA GLY A 130 2.15 6.78 -0.60
C GLY A 130 2.70 5.87 -1.68
N VAL A 131 3.16 4.72 -1.27
CA VAL A 131 3.58 3.61 -2.12
C VAL A 131 2.51 2.53 -2.00
N PHE A 132 1.78 2.26 -3.09
CA PHE A 132 0.64 1.35 -3.07
C PHE A 132 0.91 0.02 -3.78
N ASP A 133 2.09 -0.16 -4.33
CA ASP A 133 2.54 -1.34 -5.10
C ASP A 133 3.58 -2.20 -4.36
N SER A 134 3.96 -1.81 -3.15
CA SER A 134 4.98 -2.53 -2.38
C SER A 134 4.44 -2.96 -1.03
N GLU A 135 4.53 -4.24 -0.75
CA GLU A 135 4.18 -4.76 0.55
C GLU A 135 5.25 -4.47 1.58
N THR A 136 4.78 -3.90 2.69
CA THR A 136 5.52 -3.99 3.94
C THR A 136 5.06 -5.27 4.64
N PHE A 137 5.98 -6.19 4.87
CA PHE A 137 5.68 -7.37 5.67
C PHE A 137 5.59 -7.00 7.15
N SER A 138 4.63 -7.61 7.83
CA SER A 138 4.55 -7.58 9.29
C SER A 138 5.29 -8.77 9.86
N VAL A 139 6.30 -8.51 10.68
CA VAL A 139 6.96 -9.55 11.47
C VAL A 139 6.31 -9.58 12.85
N SER A 140 5.63 -10.68 13.17
CA SER A 140 5.12 -10.89 14.52
C SER A 140 6.28 -11.04 15.53
N PRO A 141 6.09 -10.70 16.80
CA PRO A 141 7.06 -11.00 17.85
C PRO A 141 7.40 -12.50 17.83
N GLY A 142 8.62 -12.86 17.47
CA GLY A 142 9.06 -14.23 17.26
C GLY A 142 9.51 -14.56 15.84
N GLY A 143 9.45 -13.59 14.91
CA GLY A 143 10.02 -13.69 13.57
C GLY A 143 9.21 -14.49 12.57
N THR A 144 7.95 -14.87 12.88
CA THR A 144 7.08 -15.59 11.95
C THR A 144 6.36 -14.63 11.02
N VAL A 145 6.58 -14.76 9.72
CA VAL A 145 5.78 -14.07 8.70
C VAL A 145 4.50 -14.88 8.49
N THR A 146 3.38 -14.34 8.93
CA THR A 146 2.07 -15.01 8.84
C THR A 146 1.49 -14.94 7.42
N PHE A 147 1.74 -13.83 6.73
CA PHE A 147 1.28 -13.59 5.37
C PHE A 147 2.48 -13.15 4.52
N PRO A 148 2.95 -14.00 3.59
CA PRO A 148 4.01 -13.61 2.66
C PRO A 148 3.50 -12.54 1.69
N PRO A 149 4.38 -11.67 1.17
CA PRO A 149 4.05 -10.69 0.16
C PRO A 149 3.45 -11.35 -1.09
N THR A 150 2.35 -10.80 -1.59
CA THR A 150 1.64 -11.30 -2.77
C THR A 150 1.62 -10.33 -3.93
N ASN A 151 1.88 -9.03 -3.68
CA ASN A 151 1.76 -7.93 -4.65
C ASN A 151 0.38 -7.87 -5.33
N GLN A 152 -0.68 -8.26 -4.62
CA GLN A 152 -2.04 -8.42 -5.09
C GLN A 152 -2.95 -7.46 -4.34
N TYR A 153 -2.73 -6.16 -4.52
CA TYR A 153 -3.34 -5.21 -3.60
C TYR A 153 -4.74 -4.80 -3.99
N HIS A 154 -5.56 -4.80 -2.98
CA HIS A 154 -6.95 -4.37 -2.96
C HIS A 154 -7.13 -3.14 -2.07
N LEU A 155 -8.29 -2.52 -2.14
CA LEU A 155 -8.73 -1.52 -1.17
C LEU A 155 -9.92 -2.05 -0.39
N GLY A 156 -9.98 -1.64 0.88
CA GLY A 156 -11.12 -1.84 1.75
C GLY A 156 -11.36 -0.61 2.62
N LEU A 157 -12.62 -0.36 2.88
CA LEU A 157 -13.09 0.73 3.74
C LEU A 157 -13.95 0.15 4.85
N TRP A 158 -13.68 0.50 6.10
CA TRP A 158 -14.41 0.03 7.28
C TRP A 158 -15.09 1.19 7.98
N PHE A 159 -16.22 0.94 8.64
CA PHE A 159 -16.74 1.90 9.60
C PHE A 159 -15.72 2.07 10.74
N ASN A 160 -15.33 3.29 11.06
CA ASN A 160 -14.43 3.55 12.19
C ASN A 160 -15.11 3.38 13.57
N ASN A 161 -16.44 3.36 13.60
CA ASN A 161 -17.22 3.10 14.81
C ASN A 161 -18.12 1.86 14.60
N PRO A 162 -17.87 0.74 15.31
CA PRO A 162 -18.66 -0.49 15.19
C PRO A 162 -20.15 -0.31 15.46
N GLN A 163 -20.52 0.66 16.31
CA GLN A 163 -21.90 0.92 16.65
C GLN A 163 -22.72 1.45 15.46
N THR A 164 -22.07 2.12 14.51
CA THR A 164 -22.77 2.71 13.36
C THR A 164 -23.43 1.66 12.47
N PRO A 165 -22.74 0.64 11.93
CA PRO A 165 -23.35 -0.39 11.10
C PRO A 165 -24.36 -1.25 11.88
N PHE A 166 -24.10 -1.51 13.17
CA PHE A 166 -25.02 -2.24 14.03
C PHE A 166 -26.38 -1.52 14.15
N ASN A 167 -26.36 -0.22 14.47
CA ASN A 167 -27.59 0.60 14.59
C ASN A 167 -28.36 0.75 13.26
N LEU A 168 -27.68 0.62 12.12
CA LEU A 168 -28.27 0.67 10.79
C LEU A 168 -28.86 -0.68 10.34
N GLY A 169 -28.68 -1.74 11.12
CA GLY A 169 -29.13 -3.08 10.75
C GLY A 169 -28.28 -3.74 9.67
N CYS A 170 -27.03 -3.29 9.49
CA CYS A 170 -26.10 -3.86 8.52
C CYS A 170 -25.46 -5.17 8.99
N GLU A 171 -25.77 -5.63 10.20
CA GLU A 171 -25.21 -6.81 10.86
C GLU A 171 -26.33 -7.80 11.21
N PRO A 172 -26.96 -8.45 10.21
CA PRO A 172 -28.13 -9.28 10.44
C PRO A 172 -27.78 -10.46 11.39
N GLY A 173 -28.61 -10.62 12.43
CA GLY A 173 -28.43 -11.68 13.44
C GLY A 173 -27.38 -11.38 14.51
N ALA A 174 -26.67 -10.28 14.45
CA ALA A 174 -25.77 -9.88 15.51
C ALA A 174 -26.57 -9.35 16.73
N THR A 175 -26.13 -9.72 17.92
CA THR A 175 -26.70 -9.25 19.21
C THR A 175 -25.89 -8.13 19.84
N ALA A 176 -24.74 -7.82 19.27
CA ALA A 176 -23.85 -6.71 19.61
C ALA A 176 -23.07 -6.30 18.36
N PRO A 177 -22.49 -5.07 18.34
CA PRO A 177 -21.69 -4.61 17.23
C PRO A 177 -20.57 -5.57 16.88
N ILE A 178 -20.42 -5.88 15.60
CA ILE A 178 -19.27 -6.66 15.11
C ILE A 178 -18.05 -5.73 15.08
N VAL A 179 -16.97 -6.19 15.70
CA VAL A 179 -15.71 -5.46 15.80
C VAL A 179 -14.65 -6.14 14.95
N THR A 180 -14.05 -5.37 14.04
CA THR A 180 -12.83 -5.78 13.36
C THR A 180 -11.64 -5.25 14.14
N PRO A 181 -10.83 -6.11 14.78
CA PRO A 181 -9.71 -5.66 15.58
C PRO A 181 -8.60 -5.16 14.66
N PHE A 182 -8.28 -3.88 14.76
CA PHE A 182 -7.03 -3.31 14.27
C PHE A 182 -6.07 -3.13 15.44
N ASN A 183 -4.81 -2.77 15.19
CA ASN A 183 -3.83 -2.66 16.25
C ASN A 183 -4.18 -1.59 17.31
N GLY A 184 -3.95 -1.94 18.56
CA GLY A 184 -4.04 -1.04 19.70
C GLY A 184 -5.46 -0.76 20.18
N ALA A 185 -5.75 0.49 20.53
CA ALA A 185 -7.01 0.90 21.13
C ALA A 185 -8.13 1.17 20.12
N HIS A 186 -7.81 1.17 18.83
CA HIS A 186 -8.78 1.44 17.78
C HIS A 186 -9.31 0.15 17.18
N HIS A 187 -10.65 0.02 17.21
CA HIS A 187 -11.38 -1.06 16.60
C HIS A 187 -12.31 -0.48 15.56
N ALA A 188 -12.34 -1.08 14.39
CA ALA A 188 -13.31 -0.72 13.36
C ALA A 188 -14.54 -1.62 13.45
N GLY A 189 -15.61 -1.20 12.81
CA GLY A 189 -16.80 -2.00 12.57
C GLY A 189 -16.59 -2.97 11.40
N VAL A 190 -17.67 -3.28 10.67
CA VAL A 190 -17.61 -4.12 9.48
C VAL A 190 -17.06 -3.35 8.28
N GLN A 191 -16.54 -4.10 7.31
CA GLN A 191 -16.13 -3.56 6.02
C GLN A 191 -17.35 -3.04 5.27
N VAL A 192 -17.29 -1.78 4.80
CA VAL A 192 -18.39 -1.14 4.06
C VAL A 192 -18.21 -1.22 2.56
N LEU A 193 -17.03 -0.90 2.05
CA LEU A 193 -16.68 -0.96 0.63
C LEU A 193 -15.40 -1.76 0.41
N ASN A 194 -15.28 -2.34 -0.77
CA ASN A 194 -14.09 -3.10 -1.16
C ASN A 194 -13.92 -3.15 -2.69
N THR A 195 -12.90 -3.85 -3.15
CA THR A 195 -12.59 -4.08 -4.57
C THR A 195 -12.81 -5.54 -4.99
N SER A 196 -13.86 -6.19 -4.49
CA SER A 196 -14.15 -7.61 -4.77
C SER A 196 -14.60 -7.89 -6.21
N GLU A 197 -14.83 -6.87 -7.03
CA GLU A 197 -15.04 -7.03 -8.47
C GLU A 197 -13.74 -7.41 -9.23
N PHE A 198 -12.58 -7.22 -8.58
CA PHE A 198 -11.29 -7.65 -9.11
C PHE A 198 -10.93 -9.04 -8.60
N PRO A 199 -10.23 -9.86 -9.42
CA PRO A 199 -9.75 -11.16 -8.98
C PRO A 199 -8.86 -11.02 -7.74
N VAL A 200 -8.98 -11.95 -6.78
CA VAL A 200 -8.17 -11.95 -5.55
C VAL A 200 -6.67 -11.86 -5.86
N ALA A 201 -6.22 -12.56 -6.92
CA ALA A 201 -4.82 -12.59 -7.34
C ALA A 201 -4.38 -11.37 -8.18
N ALA A 202 -5.27 -10.41 -8.42
CA ALA A 202 -4.99 -9.25 -9.27
C ALA A 202 -5.85 -8.06 -8.85
N GLY A 203 -5.62 -7.56 -7.65
CA GLY A 203 -6.27 -6.34 -7.17
C GLY A 203 -5.92 -5.13 -8.04
N PRO A 204 -6.74 -4.08 -8.03
CA PRO A 204 -6.56 -2.93 -8.93
C PRO A 204 -5.23 -2.20 -8.73
N LEU A 205 -4.65 -2.24 -7.53
CA LEU A 205 -3.36 -1.60 -7.27
C LEU A 205 -2.17 -2.36 -7.86
N SER A 206 -2.35 -3.61 -8.34
CA SER A 206 -1.34 -4.33 -9.12
C SER A 206 -1.03 -3.66 -10.47
N GLN A 207 -1.86 -2.69 -10.91
CA GLN A 207 -1.62 -1.87 -12.09
C GLN A 207 -0.61 -0.74 -11.87
N VAL A 208 -0.24 -0.47 -10.62
CA VAL A 208 0.84 0.48 -10.30
C VAL A 208 2.17 -0.20 -10.64
N HIS A 209 2.84 0.29 -11.68
CA HIS A 209 4.15 -0.23 -12.11
C HIS A 209 5.20 0.86 -11.94
N ARG A 210 6.34 0.50 -11.35
CA ARG A 210 7.51 1.36 -11.14
C ARG A 210 8.70 0.89 -11.95
#